data_3d923b74893302b3111c25daf4daba8c
#
_entry.id   3d923b74893302b3111c25daf4daba8c
#
_cell.length_a   1.000
_cell.length_b   1.000
_cell.length_c   1.000
_cell.angle_alpha   90.00
_cell.angle_beta   90.00
_cell.angle_gamma   90.00
#
_symmetry.space_group_name_H-M   'P 1'
#
loop_
_entity.id
_entity.type
_entity.pdbx_description
1 polymer ?
#
loop_
_entity_poly.entity_id
_entity_poly.type
_entity_poly.pdbx_seq_one_letter_code
_entity_poly.pdbx_strand_id
1 'polypeptide(L)'
;LEGETDEDITQSSRIWKLLSPWVTTDDADLERKAVYTFQSLLADKWRKGRLMIAGDAAHLTPPFMGQGMCAGIRDAANLAWKLVLRVNGDANDGILNSYQQERAPNVREFIETAMRLGGLINTMDGEKAIEKSYSSSNGAARMSSLLPPLGASNLDGLISGSSPHSGRLFS
;
A
#
# COMPACT_ATOMS: atom_id res chain seq x y z
N LEU A 1 15.54 13.62 12.92
CA LEU A 1 17.00 13.82 12.84
C LEU A 1 17.64 12.92 13.89
N GLU A 2 18.90 12.54 13.68
CA GLU A 2 19.59 11.63 14.61
C GLU A 2 19.63 12.24 16.02
N GLY A 3 19.02 11.57 17.02
CA GLY A 3 18.97 11.99 18.42
C GLY A 3 17.79 12.86 18.83
N GLU A 4 16.89 13.25 17.95
CA GLU A 4 15.63 13.96 18.31
C GLU A 4 14.54 12.99 18.72
N THR A 5 13.81 13.30 19.79
CA THR A 5 12.62 12.56 20.23
C THR A 5 11.36 13.06 19.50
N ASP A 6 10.26 12.30 19.58
CA ASP A 6 8.95 12.73 19.05
C ASP A 6 8.47 14.05 19.71
N GLU A 7 8.81 14.25 20.99
CA GLU A 7 8.51 15.48 21.70
C GLU A 7 9.32 16.67 21.16
N ASP A 8 10.60 16.46 20.84
CA ASP A 8 11.46 17.52 20.27
C ASP A 8 10.95 17.95 18.90
N ILE A 9 10.59 16.98 18.04
CA ILE A 9 10.13 17.23 16.66
C ILE A 9 8.77 17.96 16.67
N THR A 10 7.91 17.71 17.64
CA THR A 10 6.58 18.33 17.75
C THR A 10 6.57 19.68 18.45
N GLN A 11 7.69 20.18 18.94
CA GLN A 11 7.77 21.54 19.48
C GLN A 11 7.47 22.58 18.41
N SER A 12 6.59 23.54 18.72
CA SER A 12 6.22 24.61 17.76
C SER A 12 7.45 25.40 17.28
N SER A 13 8.39 25.70 18.19
CA SER A 13 9.65 26.38 17.83
C SER A 13 10.48 25.61 16.82
N ARG A 14 10.51 24.28 16.93
CA ARG A 14 11.24 23.40 15.98
C ARG A 14 10.56 23.39 14.61
N ILE A 15 9.22 23.30 14.60
CA ILE A 15 8.44 23.31 13.36
C ILE A 15 8.59 24.66 12.65
N TRP A 16 8.44 25.79 13.35
CA TRP A 16 8.62 27.11 12.76
C TRP A 16 10.05 27.34 12.25
N LYS A 17 11.05 26.80 12.93
CA LYS A 17 12.42 26.84 12.42
C LYS A 17 12.59 26.09 11.09
N LEU A 18 11.91 24.94 10.92
CA LEU A 18 11.94 24.19 9.66
C LEU A 18 11.16 24.92 8.55
N LEU A 19 10.05 25.56 8.87
CA LEU A 19 9.19 26.26 7.92
C LEU A 19 9.71 27.66 7.55
N SER A 20 10.62 28.25 8.35
CA SER A 20 11.07 29.63 8.22
C SER A 20 11.57 30.07 6.83
N PRO A 21 12.11 29.19 5.94
CA PRO A 21 12.46 29.59 4.58
C PRO A 21 11.24 29.91 3.69
N TRP A 22 10.03 29.48 4.07
CA TRP A 22 8.83 29.61 3.22
C TRP A 22 7.69 30.36 3.90
N VAL A 23 7.54 30.24 5.23
CA VAL A 23 6.39 30.77 5.97
C VAL A 23 6.80 31.09 7.42
N THR A 24 6.22 32.14 7.98
CA THR A 24 6.45 32.59 9.36
C THR A 24 5.18 32.54 10.23
N THR A 25 5.32 32.85 11.51
CA THR A 25 4.17 32.96 12.44
C THR A 25 3.22 34.11 12.11
N ASP A 26 3.64 35.06 11.27
CA ASP A 26 2.80 36.17 10.83
C ASP A 26 1.93 35.78 9.62
N ASP A 27 2.32 34.73 8.91
CA ASP A 27 1.69 34.26 7.69
C ASP A 27 0.67 33.13 7.94
N ALA A 28 0.87 32.33 9.01
CA ALA A 28 0.04 31.16 9.28
C ALA A 28 0.08 30.72 10.74
N ASP A 29 -0.94 29.96 11.15
CA ASP A 29 -1.04 29.30 12.44
C ASP A 29 -0.83 27.79 12.34
N LEU A 30 -0.20 27.18 13.35
CA LEU A 30 -0.06 25.74 13.48
C LEU A 30 -1.34 25.13 14.08
N GLU A 31 -2.23 24.64 13.23
CA GLU A 31 -3.49 24.04 13.66
C GLU A 31 -3.29 22.66 14.33
N ARG A 32 -2.41 21.83 13.77
CA ARG A 32 -2.19 20.47 14.26
C ARG A 32 -0.74 20.02 14.09
N LYS A 33 -0.23 19.37 15.12
CA LYS A 33 1.10 18.74 15.14
C LYS A 33 0.95 17.28 15.56
N ALA A 34 1.49 16.36 14.78
CA ALA A 34 1.46 14.95 15.14
C ALA A 34 2.63 14.21 14.45
N VAL A 35 3.20 13.27 15.16
CA VAL A 35 4.09 12.24 14.59
C VAL A 35 3.23 11.03 14.25
N TYR A 36 3.42 10.49 13.06
CA TYR A 36 2.73 9.28 12.60
C TYR A 36 3.75 8.17 12.39
N THR A 37 3.50 7.03 13.02
CA THR A 37 4.24 5.81 12.75
C THR A 37 3.47 4.99 11.73
N PHE A 38 4.07 4.78 10.56
CA PHE A 38 3.49 3.94 9.53
C PHE A 38 3.95 2.50 9.70
N GLN A 39 3.04 1.58 9.46
CA GLN A 39 3.30 0.16 9.53
C GLN A 39 3.08 -0.50 8.18
N SER A 40 3.83 -1.56 7.92
CA SER A 40 3.70 -2.41 6.74
C SER A 40 3.30 -3.79 7.22
N LEU A 41 2.01 -4.09 7.20
CA LEU A 41 1.46 -5.33 7.75
C LEU A 41 0.54 -6.00 6.73
N LEU A 42 0.52 -7.32 6.77
CA LEU A 42 -0.41 -8.15 6.01
C LEU A 42 -0.92 -9.25 6.94
N ALA A 43 -2.23 -9.32 7.12
CA ALA A 43 -2.85 -10.35 7.95
C ALA A 43 -2.66 -11.74 7.33
N ASP A 44 -2.38 -12.73 8.16
CA ASP A 44 -2.19 -14.12 7.70
C ASP A 44 -3.47 -14.74 7.16
N LYS A 45 -4.61 -14.39 7.76
CA LYS A 45 -5.92 -14.92 7.40
C LYS A 45 -6.94 -13.81 7.26
N TRP A 46 -7.51 -13.69 6.08
CA TRP A 46 -8.53 -12.69 5.76
C TRP A 46 -9.96 -13.21 5.93
N ARG A 47 -10.10 -14.52 6.17
CA ARG A 47 -11.37 -15.16 6.41
C ARG A 47 -11.31 -16.19 7.53
N LYS A 48 -12.33 -16.19 8.40
CA LYS A 48 -12.58 -17.25 9.39
C LYS A 48 -14.08 -17.54 9.44
N GLY A 49 -14.51 -18.62 8.81
CA GLY A 49 -15.93 -18.94 8.68
C GLY A 49 -16.67 -17.84 7.92
N ARG A 50 -17.60 -17.17 8.59
CA ARG A 50 -18.43 -16.08 8.03
C ARG A 50 -17.83 -14.67 8.27
N LEU A 51 -16.76 -14.59 9.04
CA LEU A 51 -16.05 -13.32 9.29
C LEU A 51 -15.01 -13.11 8.20
N MET A 52 -14.95 -11.91 7.65
CA MET A 52 -13.98 -11.50 6.64
C MET A 52 -13.46 -10.10 6.96
N ILE A 53 -12.21 -9.85 6.60
CA ILE A 53 -11.56 -8.55 6.74
C ILE A 53 -11.11 -8.04 5.37
N ALA A 54 -11.07 -6.71 5.19
CA ALA A 54 -10.68 -6.06 3.96
C ALA A 54 -10.04 -4.69 4.27
N GLY A 55 -9.32 -4.11 3.31
CA GLY A 55 -8.65 -2.82 3.49
C GLY A 55 -7.68 -2.83 4.67
N ASP A 56 -7.64 -1.75 5.44
CA ASP A 56 -6.70 -1.58 6.55
C ASP A 56 -6.82 -2.65 7.65
N ALA A 57 -7.98 -3.32 7.76
CA ALA A 57 -8.15 -4.47 8.65
C ALA A 57 -7.39 -5.72 8.17
N ALA A 58 -7.12 -5.83 6.87
CA ALA A 58 -6.41 -6.95 6.27
C ALA A 58 -4.93 -6.61 5.97
N HIS A 59 -4.63 -5.34 5.70
CA HIS A 59 -3.28 -4.90 5.33
C HIS A 59 -3.05 -3.41 5.60
N LEU A 60 -1.88 -3.07 6.13
CA LEU A 60 -1.42 -1.69 6.27
C LEU A 60 -0.31 -1.43 5.26
N THR A 61 -0.48 -0.39 4.46
CA THR A 61 0.46 0.03 3.44
C THR A 61 1.05 1.39 3.80
N PRO A 62 2.38 1.56 3.81
CA PRO A 62 2.97 2.86 4.06
C PRO A 62 2.60 3.86 2.96
N PRO A 63 2.52 5.18 3.26
CA PRO A 63 1.87 6.17 2.41
C PRO A 63 2.65 6.57 1.15
N PHE A 64 3.87 6.08 0.97
CA PHE A 64 4.81 6.52 -0.08
C PHE A 64 4.30 6.36 -1.52
N MET A 65 3.29 5.54 -1.74
CA MET A 65 2.64 5.37 -3.06
C MET A 65 1.18 5.83 -3.07
N GLY A 66 0.60 6.24 -1.95
CA GLY A 66 -0.81 6.61 -1.85
C GLY A 66 -1.80 5.49 -2.19
N GLN A 67 -1.42 4.21 -2.08
CA GLN A 67 -2.21 3.07 -2.57
C GLN A 67 -3.11 2.40 -1.52
N GLY A 68 -3.07 2.80 -0.24
CA GLY A 68 -3.87 2.17 0.82
C GLY A 68 -5.36 2.17 0.52
N MET A 69 -5.95 3.34 0.29
CA MET A 69 -7.37 3.47 -0.06
C MET A 69 -7.72 2.68 -1.34
N CYS A 70 -6.90 2.80 -2.38
CA CYS A 70 -7.12 2.09 -3.64
C CYS A 70 -7.07 0.57 -3.47
N ALA A 71 -6.20 0.05 -2.61
CA ALA A 71 -6.13 -1.38 -2.28
C ALA A 71 -7.42 -1.83 -1.60
N GLY A 72 -7.94 -1.08 -0.62
CA GLY A 72 -9.20 -1.36 0.05
C GLY A 72 -10.41 -1.34 -0.91
N ILE A 73 -10.46 -0.40 -1.86
CA ILE A 73 -11.50 -0.37 -2.90
C ILE A 73 -11.43 -1.63 -3.79
N ARG A 74 -10.22 -2.05 -4.18
CA ARG A 74 -10.03 -3.28 -4.97
C ARG A 74 -10.43 -4.53 -4.18
N ASP A 75 -10.20 -4.55 -2.87
CA ASP A 75 -10.65 -5.63 -1.99
C ASP A 75 -12.17 -5.70 -1.96
N ALA A 76 -12.84 -4.57 -1.74
CA ALA A 76 -14.29 -4.48 -1.73
C ALA A 76 -14.89 -4.94 -3.07
N ALA A 77 -14.32 -4.48 -4.19
CA ALA A 77 -14.76 -4.87 -5.52
C ALA A 77 -14.58 -6.38 -5.76
N ASN A 78 -13.44 -6.95 -5.35
CA ASN A 78 -13.17 -8.39 -5.52
C ASN A 78 -14.07 -9.25 -4.64
N LEU A 79 -14.35 -8.81 -3.42
CA LEU A 79 -15.15 -9.57 -2.46
C LEU A 79 -16.66 -9.47 -2.73
N ALA A 80 -17.16 -8.30 -3.15
CA ALA A 80 -18.59 -8.03 -3.26
C ALA A 80 -19.32 -9.02 -4.18
N TRP A 81 -18.85 -9.23 -5.40
CA TRP A 81 -19.51 -10.13 -6.35
C TRP A 81 -19.44 -11.60 -5.89
N LYS A 82 -18.37 -12.00 -5.21
CA LYS A 82 -18.21 -13.33 -4.62
C LYS A 82 -19.23 -13.57 -3.52
N LEU A 83 -19.48 -12.55 -2.69
CA LEU A 83 -20.51 -12.61 -1.67
C LEU A 83 -21.91 -12.71 -2.29
N VAL A 84 -22.19 -11.94 -3.36
CA VAL A 84 -23.46 -12.00 -4.08
C VAL A 84 -23.71 -13.42 -4.60
N LEU A 85 -22.76 -14.00 -5.32
CA LEU A 85 -22.91 -15.37 -5.84
C LEU A 85 -23.10 -16.39 -4.71
N ARG A 86 -22.37 -16.22 -3.61
CA ARG A 86 -22.49 -17.12 -2.46
C ARG A 86 -23.84 -17.00 -1.75
N VAL A 87 -24.34 -15.79 -1.58
CA VAL A 87 -25.62 -15.52 -0.90
C VAL A 87 -26.80 -16.00 -1.74
N ASN A 88 -26.74 -15.80 -3.06
CA ASN A 88 -27.80 -16.27 -3.99
C ASN A 88 -27.77 -17.77 -4.20
N GLY A 89 -26.74 -18.48 -3.75
CA GLY A 89 -26.63 -19.93 -3.98
C GLY A 89 -26.00 -20.31 -5.32
N ASP A 90 -25.55 -19.32 -6.11
CA ASP A 90 -24.94 -19.52 -7.43
C ASP A 90 -23.50 -20.04 -7.34
N ALA A 91 -22.87 -19.96 -6.16
CA ALA A 91 -21.54 -20.49 -5.89
C ALA A 91 -21.46 -21.18 -4.52
N ASN A 92 -20.56 -22.14 -4.41
CA ASN A 92 -20.26 -22.77 -3.13
C ASN A 92 -19.36 -21.87 -2.25
N ASP A 93 -19.15 -22.28 -1.01
CA ASP A 93 -18.38 -21.51 -0.01
C ASP A 93 -16.90 -21.32 -0.38
N GLY A 94 -16.37 -22.16 -1.26
CA GLY A 94 -14.97 -22.11 -1.74
C GLY A 94 -14.65 -20.83 -2.50
N ILE A 95 -15.64 -20.20 -3.18
CA ILE A 95 -15.43 -18.95 -3.92
C ILE A 95 -14.89 -17.83 -3.01
N LEU A 96 -15.27 -17.81 -1.74
CA LEU A 96 -14.82 -16.81 -0.78
C LEU A 96 -13.35 -16.99 -0.38
N ASN A 97 -12.78 -18.19 -0.55
CA ASN A 97 -11.36 -18.43 -0.28
C ASN A 97 -10.47 -17.80 -1.36
N SER A 98 -10.99 -17.67 -2.60
CA SER A 98 -10.24 -17.03 -3.69
C SER A 98 -9.99 -15.55 -3.44
N TYR A 99 -10.79 -14.89 -2.60
CA TYR A 99 -10.61 -13.49 -2.26
C TYR A 99 -9.19 -13.21 -1.74
N GLN A 100 -8.75 -13.89 -0.69
CA GLN A 100 -7.40 -13.72 -0.17
C GLN A 100 -6.34 -14.21 -1.16
N GLN A 101 -6.59 -15.32 -1.85
CA GLN A 101 -5.62 -15.87 -2.81
C GLN A 101 -5.33 -14.89 -3.95
N GLU A 102 -6.31 -14.16 -4.41
CA GLU A 102 -6.16 -13.17 -5.48
C GLU A 102 -5.62 -11.83 -4.98
N ARG A 103 -6.10 -11.38 -3.81
CA ARG A 103 -5.79 -10.04 -3.32
C ARG A 103 -4.48 -9.94 -2.54
N ALA A 104 -4.15 -10.92 -1.70
CA ALA A 104 -2.98 -10.84 -0.84
C ALA A 104 -1.65 -10.73 -1.60
N PRO A 105 -1.38 -11.48 -2.70
CA PRO A 105 -0.17 -11.29 -3.50
C PRO A 105 -0.07 -9.88 -4.11
N ASN A 106 -1.18 -9.38 -4.66
CA ASN A 106 -1.25 -8.04 -5.23
C ASN A 106 -0.93 -6.94 -4.19
N VAL A 107 -1.53 -7.02 -3.01
CA VAL A 107 -1.29 -6.07 -1.91
C VAL A 107 0.14 -6.17 -1.39
N ARG A 108 0.68 -7.38 -1.25
CA ARG A 108 2.07 -7.60 -0.82
C ARG A 108 3.05 -6.87 -1.72
N GLU A 109 2.89 -6.95 -3.02
CA GLU A 109 3.77 -6.28 -3.98
C GLU A 109 3.69 -4.75 -3.87
N PHE A 110 2.49 -4.19 -3.63
CA PHE A 110 2.35 -2.77 -3.33
C PHE A 110 3.06 -2.37 -2.04
N ILE A 111 2.91 -3.15 -0.97
CA ILE A 111 3.59 -2.90 0.32
C ILE A 111 5.11 -2.92 0.14
N GLU A 112 5.65 -3.96 -0.50
CA GLU A 112 7.09 -4.12 -0.71
C GLU A 112 7.66 -2.98 -1.57
N THR A 113 6.92 -2.54 -2.59
CA THR A 113 7.32 -1.41 -3.43
C THR A 113 7.27 -0.10 -2.66
N ALA A 114 6.22 0.13 -1.87
CA ALA A 114 6.12 1.31 -1.02
C ALA A 114 7.25 1.37 0.01
N MET A 115 7.63 0.24 0.61
CA MET A 115 8.77 0.16 1.52
C MET A 115 10.09 0.50 0.83
N ARG A 116 10.33 0.01 -0.39
CA ARG A 116 11.52 0.35 -1.17
C ARG A 116 11.60 1.85 -1.47
N LEU A 117 10.48 2.45 -1.90
CA LEU A 117 10.39 3.89 -2.16
C LEU A 117 10.60 4.70 -0.88
N GLY A 118 10.00 4.30 0.23
CA GLY A 118 10.21 4.93 1.53
C GLY A 118 11.67 4.91 1.97
N GLY A 119 12.37 3.80 1.74
CA GLY A 119 13.80 3.69 1.99
C GLY A 119 14.65 4.65 1.14
N LEU A 120 14.23 4.96 -0.07
CA LEU A 120 14.90 5.96 -0.92
C LEU A 120 14.60 7.39 -0.45
N ILE A 121 13.33 7.71 -0.15
CA ILE A 121 12.88 9.04 0.28
C ILE A 121 13.50 9.42 1.64
N ASN A 122 13.59 8.45 2.55
CA ASN A 122 14.13 8.67 3.91
C ASN A 122 15.65 8.56 3.99
N THR A 123 16.36 8.35 2.88
CA THR A 123 17.81 8.36 2.87
C THR A 123 18.29 9.81 3.05
N MET A 124 18.93 10.11 4.20
CA MET A 124 19.42 11.44 4.57
C MET A 124 20.54 11.93 3.65
N ASP A 125 21.16 11.05 2.89
CA ASP A 125 22.25 11.33 1.97
C ASP A 125 21.69 11.35 0.53
N GLY A 126 21.41 12.55 0.03
CA GLY A 126 20.85 12.75 -1.31
C GLY A 126 21.73 12.18 -2.43
N GLU A 127 23.05 12.18 -2.27
CA GLU A 127 23.97 11.60 -3.26
C GLU A 127 23.83 10.08 -3.30
N LYS A 128 23.77 9.41 -2.15
CA LYS A 128 23.54 7.96 -2.08
C LYS A 128 22.14 7.55 -2.57
N ALA A 129 21.13 8.38 -2.36
CA ALA A 129 19.78 8.14 -2.89
C ALA A 129 19.78 8.22 -4.42
N ILE A 130 20.47 9.19 -4.98
CA ILE A 130 20.64 9.38 -6.43
C ILE A 130 21.44 8.22 -7.01
N GLU A 131 22.59 7.87 -6.44
CA GLU A 131 23.45 6.77 -6.90
C GLU A 131 22.70 5.42 -6.86
N LYS A 132 21.91 5.17 -5.81
CA LYS A 132 21.10 3.97 -5.68
C LYS A 132 19.94 3.90 -6.69
N SER A 133 19.38 5.05 -7.08
CA SER A 133 18.35 5.13 -8.11
C SER A 133 18.95 4.96 -9.52
N TYR A 134 20.14 5.47 -9.78
CA TYR A 134 20.85 5.32 -11.06
C TYR A 134 21.42 3.92 -11.27
N SER A 135 21.92 3.27 -10.23
CA SER A 135 22.45 1.90 -10.33
C SER A 135 21.35 0.83 -10.58
N SER A 136 20.10 1.17 -10.27
CA SER A 136 18.94 0.28 -10.52
C SER A 136 18.32 0.44 -11.92
N SER A 137 18.71 1.46 -12.68
CA SER A 137 18.14 1.74 -13.99
C SER A 137 19.24 2.14 -14.97
N ASN A 138 19.58 1.33 -15.92
CA ASN A 138 20.52 1.62 -17.02
C ASN A 138 20.33 3.05 -17.63
N GLY A 139 20.46 4.09 -16.85
CA GLY A 139 20.50 5.50 -17.27
C GLY A 139 19.17 6.17 -17.58
N ALA A 140 18.03 5.52 -17.40
CA ALA A 140 16.71 6.14 -17.54
C ALA A 140 15.80 5.70 -16.39
N ALA A 141 15.64 6.55 -15.37
CA ALA A 141 14.63 6.38 -14.33
C ALA A 141 13.22 6.53 -14.92
N ARG A 142 12.74 5.52 -15.65
CA ARG A 142 11.33 5.40 -15.97
C ARG A 142 10.66 4.70 -14.80
N MET A 143 9.86 5.42 -14.03
CA MET A 143 8.84 4.78 -13.21
C MET A 143 7.84 4.11 -14.16
N SER A 144 8.00 2.81 -14.36
CA SER A 144 6.94 2.02 -14.99
C SER A 144 5.75 2.02 -14.04
N SER A 145 4.55 2.20 -14.58
CA SER A 145 3.31 2.04 -13.82
C SER A 145 3.29 0.64 -13.23
N LEU A 146 3.39 0.56 -11.89
CA LEU A 146 3.30 -0.69 -11.16
C LEU A 146 1.81 -1.04 -11.02
N LEU A 147 1.36 -1.93 -11.88
CA LEU A 147 0.06 -2.61 -11.73
C LEU A 147 0.34 -4.09 -11.40
N PRO A 148 0.55 -4.42 -10.11
CA PRO A 148 0.75 -5.80 -9.72
C PRO A 148 -0.43 -6.67 -10.12
N PRO A 149 -0.19 -7.88 -10.65
CA PRO A 149 -1.26 -8.78 -11.02
C PRO A 149 -2.04 -9.25 -9.79
N LEU A 150 -3.27 -9.70 -10.00
CA LEU A 150 -4.00 -10.48 -9.01
C LEU A 150 -3.32 -11.85 -8.85
N GLY A 151 -3.34 -12.39 -7.63
CA GLY A 151 -2.93 -13.76 -7.37
C GLY A 151 -3.81 -14.75 -8.16
N ALA A 152 -3.23 -15.87 -8.58
CA ALA A 152 -4.00 -16.95 -9.17
C ALA A 152 -4.89 -17.62 -8.12
N SER A 153 -6.16 -17.87 -8.44
CA SER A 153 -7.04 -18.69 -7.61
C SER A 153 -7.06 -20.12 -8.13
N ASN A 154 -7.16 -21.08 -7.21
CA ASN A 154 -7.29 -22.49 -7.53
C ASN A 154 -8.74 -22.92 -7.86
N LEU A 155 -9.63 -21.96 -8.11
CA LEU A 155 -11.01 -22.24 -8.47
C LEU A 155 -11.09 -22.44 -10.00
N ASP A 156 -11.36 -23.66 -10.40
CA ASP A 156 -11.63 -24.01 -11.80
C ASP A 156 -12.69 -23.08 -12.40
N GLY A 157 -12.32 -22.37 -13.45
CA GLY A 157 -13.22 -21.53 -14.24
C GLY A 157 -13.24 -20.05 -13.92
N LEU A 158 -12.60 -19.55 -12.84
CA LEU A 158 -12.61 -18.11 -12.53
C LEU A 158 -11.34 -17.38 -12.98
N ILE A 159 -10.16 -17.97 -12.81
CA ILE A 159 -8.89 -17.50 -13.38
C ILE A 159 -8.06 -18.71 -13.77
N SER A 160 -7.84 -18.90 -15.06
CA SER A 160 -6.90 -19.91 -15.54
C SER A 160 -5.48 -19.37 -15.40
N GLY A 161 -4.64 -20.02 -14.58
CA GLY A 161 -3.22 -19.68 -14.43
C GLY A 161 -2.39 -19.83 -15.73
N SER A 162 -2.96 -20.38 -16.78
CA SER A 162 -2.32 -20.58 -18.08
C SER A 162 -2.52 -19.43 -19.07
N SER A 163 -3.37 -18.44 -18.77
CA SER A 163 -3.56 -17.30 -19.65
C SER A 163 -2.48 -16.23 -19.40
N PRO A 164 -1.84 -15.67 -20.44
CA PRO A 164 -0.89 -14.57 -20.30
C PRO A 164 -1.52 -13.29 -19.71
N HIS A 165 -2.85 -13.23 -19.65
CA HIS A 165 -3.63 -12.14 -19.03
C HIS A 165 -4.20 -12.51 -17.67
N SER A 166 -3.93 -13.73 -17.19
CA SER A 166 -4.39 -14.20 -15.86
C SER A 166 -3.84 -13.29 -14.78
N GLY A 167 -4.71 -12.82 -13.93
CA GLY A 167 -4.35 -11.94 -12.80
C GLY A 167 -4.12 -10.48 -13.16
N ARG A 168 -4.20 -10.06 -14.41
CA ARG A 168 -4.10 -8.64 -14.77
C ARG A 168 -5.42 -7.93 -14.48
N LEU A 169 -5.33 -6.84 -13.73
CA LEU A 169 -6.42 -5.86 -13.64
C LEU A 169 -6.55 -5.20 -15.01
N PHE A 170 -7.78 -4.97 -15.45
CA PHE A 170 -8.06 -4.30 -16.71
C PHE A 170 -7.18 -3.05 -16.87
N SER A 171 -6.49 -2.98 -18.00
CA SER A 171 -5.76 -1.80 -18.47
C SER A 171 -6.72 -0.78 -19.07
#